data_dd4d7c8591791ec42e46e9bb2393a687
#
_entry.id   dd4d7c8591791ec42e46e9bb2393a687
#
_cell.length_a   1.000
_cell.length_b   1.000
_cell.length_c   1.000
_cell.angle_alpha   90.00
_cell.angle_beta   90.00
_cell.angle_gamma   90.00
#
_symmetry.space_group_name_H-M   'P 1'
#
loop_
_entity.id
_entity.type
_entity.pdbx_description
1 polymer ?
#
loop_
_entity_poly.entity_id
_entity_poly.type
_entity_poly.pdbx_seq_one_letter_code
_entity_poly.pdbx_strand_id
1 'polypeptide(L)'
;EVGVILYRYVIIQVLLGFLIATAILLPLFGFFDLLDQLDDVGKGTYRTKDAFLYTTMLMPRRFIQIAPFVALLGTVIALGRLAVHSELIAMRVAGLSPQRISLASLSAGALLLLSVVALEQFVAPQLQQKAITYRALALNLSAELGRNLGVWTRNEHNIIRIGQMLHSRHAVGIEILQFSPEG
;
A
#
# COMPACT_ATOMS: atom_id res chain seq x y z
N GLU A 1 8.49 -26.50 33.41
CA GLU A 1 7.14 -26.10 32.92
C GLU A 1 6.89 -24.60 33.02
N VAL A 2 7.23 -23.95 34.14
CA VAL A 2 7.04 -22.50 34.34
C VAL A 2 7.79 -21.66 33.29
N GLY A 3 8.99 -22.06 32.89
CA GLY A 3 9.77 -21.35 31.88
C GLY A 3 9.13 -21.32 30.49
N VAL A 4 8.40 -22.35 30.11
CA VAL A 4 7.69 -22.43 28.82
C VAL A 4 6.46 -21.53 28.80
N ILE A 5 5.73 -21.48 29.93
CA ILE A 5 4.54 -20.64 30.09
C ILE A 5 4.94 -19.16 29.99
N LEU A 6 6.00 -18.76 30.71
CA LEU A 6 6.51 -17.38 30.69
C LEU A 6 7.06 -17.00 29.30
N TYR A 7 7.74 -17.93 28.61
CA TYR A 7 8.22 -17.71 27.24
C TYR A 7 7.06 -17.43 26.26
N ARG A 8 6.01 -18.26 26.31
CA ARG A 8 4.80 -18.03 25.49
C ARG A 8 4.09 -16.72 25.85
N TYR A 9 4.07 -16.36 27.12
CA TYR A 9 3.50 -15.09 27.56
C TYR A 9 4.21 -13.90 26.93
N VAL A 10 5.55 -13.86 26.95
CA VAL A 10 6.33 -12.79 26.31
C VAL A 10 6.06 -12.72 24.80
N ILE A 11 6.01 -13.85 24.10
CA ILE A 11 5.66 -13.89 22.67
C ILE A 11 4.28 -13.24 22.42
N ILE A 12 3.28 -13.62 23.20
CA ILE A 12 1.91 -13.08 23.05
C ILE A 12 1.91 -11.58 23.31
N GLN A 13 2.63 -11.10 24.33
CA GLN A 13 2.72 -9.66 24.63
C GLN A 13 3.39 -8.89 23.50
N VAL A 14 4.45 -9.44 22.88
CA VAL A 14 5.11 -8.82 21.74
C VAL A 14 4.21 -8.84 20.50
N LEU A 15 3.49 -9.91 20.25
CA LEU A 15 2.51 -9.97 19.15
C LEU A 15 1.37 -8.97 19.35
N LEU A 16 0.88 -8.80 20.58
CA LEU A 16 -0.08 -7.73 20.91
C LEU A 16 0.51 -6.35 20.67
N GLY A 17 1.78 -6.14 21.01
CA GLY A 17 2.51 -4.91 20.68
C GLY A 17 2.54 -4.64 19.17
N PHE A 18 2.83 -5.67 18.37
CA PHE A 18 2.79 -5.55 16.91
C PHE A 18 1.40 -5.21 16.39
N LEU A 19 0.37 -5.82 16.96
CA LEU A 19 -1.02 -5.54 16.60
C LEU A 19 -1.41 -4.09 16.93
N ILE A 20 -1.03 -3.58 18.10
CA ILE A 20 -1.27 -2.18 18.50
C ILE A 20 -0.52 -1.23 17.57
N ALA A 21 0.77 -1.47 17.31
CA ALA A 21 1.56 -0.65 16.40
C ALA A 21 0.97 -0.64 14.98
N THR A 22 0.52 -1.80 14.48
CA THR A 22 -0.16 -1.91 13.19
C THR A 22 -1.47 -1.14 13.18
N ALA A 23 -2.29 -1.27 14.22
CA ALA A 23 -3.59 -0.59 14.33
C ALA A 23 -3.47 0.94 14.36
N ILE A 24 -2.30 1.47 14.74
CA ILE A 24 -2.03 2.91 14.72
C ILE A 24 -1.41 3.32 13.38
N LEU A 25 -0.36 2.62 12.94
CA LEU A 25 0.42 3.03 11.77
C LEU A 25 -0.31 2.75 10.45
N LEU A 26 -0.98 1.61 10.32
CA LEU A 26 -1.61 1.24 9.07
C LEU A 26 -2.75 2.19 8.64
N PRO A 27 -3.69 2.58 9.53
CA PRO A 27 -4.69 3.58 9.19
C PRO A 27 -4.08 4.96 8.94
N LEU A 28 -3.03 5.34 9.67
CA LEU A 28 -2.35 6.62 9.49
C LEU A 28 -1.76 6.73 8.08
N PHE A 29 -0.97 5.75 7.65
CA PHE A 29 -0.41 5.74 6.30
C PHE A 29 -1.48 5.53 5.23
N GLY A 30 -2.48 4.69 5.50
CA GLY A 30 -3.63 4.51 4.59
C GLY A 30 -4.44 5.79 4.38
N PHE A 31 -4.52 6.64 5.41
CA PHE A 31 -5.15 7.95 5.28
C PHE A 31 -4.36 8.88 4.34
N PHE A 32 -3.03 8.92 4.45
CA PHE A 32 -2.21 9.68 3.50
C PHE A 32 -2.33 9.15 2.08
N ASP A 33 -2.32 7.82 1.90
CA ASP A 33 -2.55 7.21 0.59
C ASP A 33 -3.92 7.57 0.02
N LEU A 34 -4.95 7.65 0.87
CA LEU A 34 -6.28 8.07 0.44
C LEU A 34 -6.30 9.53 0.00
N LEU A 35 -5.61 10.42 0.73
CA LEU A 35 -5.50 11.83 0.34
C LEU A 35 -4.85 11.98 -1.04
N ASP A 36 -3.76 11.25 -1.30
CA ASP A 36 -3.10 11.25 -2.62
C ASP A 36 -4.04 10.76 -3.74
N GLN A 37 -4.94 9.81 -3.44
CA GLN A 37 -5.91 9.33 -4.42
C GLN A 37 -7.08 10.30 -4.64
N LEU A 38 -7.38 11.16 -3.67
CA LEU A 38 -8.45 12.16 -3.81
C LEU A 38 -8.11 13.23 -4.86
N ASP A 39 -6.85 13.50 -5.10
CA ASP A 39 -6.40 14.43 -6.16
C ASP A 39 -6.74 13.93 -7.58
N ASP A 40 -6.98 12.64 -7.74
CA ASP A 40 -7.40 12.02 -9.00
C ASP A 40 -8.93 11.91 -9.13
N VAL A 41 -9.69 12.18 -8.07
CA VAL A 41 -11.15 12.17 -8.10
C VAL A 41 -11.67 13.29 -8.99
N GLY A 42 -12.59 12.93 -9.89
CA GLY A 42 -13.13 13.86 -10.89
C GLY A 42 -12.40 13.79 -12.23
N LYS A 43 -11.30 13.06 -12.34
CA LYS A 43 -10.66 12.73 -13.61
C LYS A 43 -11.36 11.49 -14.18
N GLY A 44 -12.16 11.69 -15.20
CA GLY A 44 -12.94 10.64 -15.86
C GLY A 44 -14.11 10.11 -15.05
N THR A 45 -14.19 8.78 -14.95
CA THR A 45 -15.21 8.10 -14.15
C THR A 45 -14.72 7.78 -12.73
N TYR A 46 -13.51 8.23 -12.36
CA TYR A 46 -12.90 7.96 -11.06
C TYR A 46 -13.61 8.74 -9.95
N ARG A 47 -14.28 8.02 -9.06
CA ARG A 47 -15.08 8.59 -7.97
C ARG A 47 -14.40 8.33 -6.62
N THR A 48 -14.83 9.02 -5.59
CA THR A 48 -14.36 8.84 -4.20
C THR A 48 -14.44 7.38 -3.73
N LYS A 49 -15.47 6.64 -4.17
CA LYS A 49 -15.60 5.20 -3.88
C LYS A 49 -14.44 4.37 -4.45
N ASP A 50 -14.00 4.75 -5.64
CA ASP A 50 -12.91 4.05 -6.35
C ASP A 50 -11.57 4.33 -5.68
N ALA A 51 -11.36 5.57 -5.20
CA ALA A 51 -10.20 5.94 -4.40
C ALA A 51 -10.13 5.12 -3.10
N PHE A 52 -11.25 4.97 -2.39
CA PHE A 52 -11.32 4.17 -1.17
C PHE A 52 -11.06 2.69 -1.44
N LEU A 53 -11.68 2.13 -2.49
CA LEU A 53 -11.47 0.74 -2.89
C LEU A 53 -10.02 0.47 -3.28
N TYR A 54 -9.43 1.37 -4.07
CA TYR A 54 -8.03 1.30 -4.48
C TYR A 54 -7.09 1.30 -3.27
N THR A 55 -7.27 2.27 -2.36
CA THR A 55 -6.47 2.38 -1.13
C THR A 55 -6.59 1.11 -0.28
N THR A 56 -7.82 0.58 -0.12
CA THR A 56 -8.04 -0.66 0.65
C THR A 56 -7.34 -1.87 0.01
N MET A 57 -7.32 -1.97 -1.31
CA MET A 57 -6.60 -3.03 -2.02
C MET A 57 -5.07 -2.91 -1.87
N LEU A 58 -4.54 -1.71 -1.65
CA LEU A 58 -3.13 -1.48 -1.42
C LEU A 58 -2.69 -1.69 0.04
N MET A 59 -3.61 -1.82 1.00
CA MET A 59 -3.30 -2.00 2.44
C MET A 59 -2.29 -3.13 2.73
N PRO A 60 -2.37 -4.34 2.12
CA PRO A 60 -1.38 -5.38 2.36
C PRO A 60 0.03 -4.97 1.97
N ARG A 61 0.17 -4.28 0.84
CA ARG A 61 1.47 -3.75 0.40
C ARG A 61 1.98 -2.68 1.36
N ARG A 62 1.10 -1.80 1.83
CA ARG A 62 1.46 -0.77 2.81
C ARG A 62 1.91 -1.40 4.13
N PHE A 63 1.22 -2.46 4.60
CA PHE A 63 1.64 -3.20 5.78
C PHE A 63 3.06 -3.76 5.64
N ILE A 64 3.40 -4.36 4.49
CA ILE A 64 4.75 -4.87 4.21
C ILE A 64 5.80 -3.75 4.35
N GLN A 65 5.51 -2.56 3.81
CA GLN A 65 6.42 -1.41 3.87
C GLN A 65 6.65 -0.88 5.28
N ILE A 66 5.60 -0.88 6.12
CA ILE A 66 5.68 -0.40 7.51
C ILE A 66 6.09 -1.49 8.50
N ALA A 67 6.18 -2.75 8.10
CA ALA A 67 6.49 -3.89 8.96
C ALA A 67 7.76 -3.71 9.83
N PRO A 68 8.88 -3.14 9.34
CA PRO A 68 10.04 -2.87 10.17
C PRO A 68 9.74 -1.90 11.32
N PHE A 69 8.94 -0.87 11.07
CA PHE A 69 8.51 0.09 12.09
C PHE A 69 7.55 -0.55 13.09
N VAL A 70 6.63 -1.40 12.61
CA VAL A 70 5.74 -2.20 13.46
C VAL A 70 6.54 -3.11 14.38
N ALA A 71 7.58 -3.78 13.86
CA ALA A 71 8.44 -4.65 14.65
C ALA A 71 9.17 -3.87 15.76
N LEU A 72 9.74 -2.72 15.41
CA LEU A 72 10.44 -1.87 16.36
C LEU A 72 9.50 -1.33 17.45
N LEU A 73 8.48 -0.59 17.03
CA LEU A 73 7.55 0.08 17.95
C LEU A 73 6.72 -0.92 18.75
N GLY A 74 6.27 -2.01 18.12
CA GLY A 74 5.50 -3.04 18.80
C GLY A 74 6.32 -3.75 19.88
N THR A 75 7.60 -4.03 19.64
CA THR A 75 8.49 -4.60 20.65
C THR A 75 8.71 -3.62 21.80
N VAL A 76 8.93 -2.33 21.50
CA VAL A 76 9.12 -1.29 22.53
C VAL A 76 7.85 -1.14 23.37
N ILE A 77 6.66 -1.11 22.75
CA ILE A 77 5.37 -1.03 23.45
C ILE A 77 5.18 -2.25 24.36
N ALA A 78 5.44 -3.45 23.84
CA ALA A 78 5.25 -4.68 24.60
C ALA A 78 6.18 -4.78 25.80
N LEU A 79 7.49 -4.62 25.58
CA LEU A 79 8.48 -4.70 26.66
C LEU A 79 8.35 -3.53 27.63
N GLY A 80 7.99 -2.34 27.15
CA GLY A 80 7.71 -1.18 27.97
C GLY A 80 6.54 -1.42 28.93
N ARG A 81 5.44 -2.01 28.44
CA ARG A 81 4.30 -2.40 29.30
C ARG A 81 4.70 -3.40 30.36
N LEU A 82 5.45 -4.46 30.00
CA LEU A 82 5.95 -5.44 30.94
C LEU A 82 6.89 -4.81 32.00
N ALA A 83 7.69 -3.82 31.59
CA ALA A 83 8.56 -3.09 32.49
C ALA A 83 7.78 -2.22 33.49
N VAL A 84 6.81 -1.44 33.02
CA VAL A 84 5.98 -0.55 33.84
C VAL A 84 5.20 -1.32 34.89
N HIS A 85 4.68 -2.51 34.57
CA HIS A 85 3.97 -3.38 35.50
C HIS A 85 4.90 -4.24 36.37
N SER A 86 6.22 -4.01 36.33
CA SER A 86 7.23 -4.80 37.06
C SER A 86 7.23 -6.30 36.74
N GLU A 87 6.55 -6.71 35.66
CA GLU A 87 6.47 -8.11 35.24
C GLU A 87 7.83 -8.65 34.79
N LEU A 88 8.65 -7.81 34.14
CA LEU A 88 10.03 -8.17 33.77
C LEU A 88 10.90 -8.47 35.01
N ILE A 89 10.69 -7.74 36.10
CA ILE A 89 11.41 -7.97 37.36
C ILE A 89 10.92 -9.29 37.99
N ALA A 90 9.61 -9.51 38.03
CA ALA A 90 9.03 -10.75 38.53
C ALA A 90 9.52 -11.98 37.74
N MET A 91 9.60 -11.88 36.41
CA MET A 91 10.15 -12.95 35.55
C MET A 91 11.61 -13.26 35.86
N ARG A 92 12.43 -12.22 36.12
CA ARG A 92 13.83 -12.40 36.50
C ARG A 92 13.97 -13.08 37.87
N VAL A 93 13.15 -12.69 38.84
CA VAL A 93 13.10 -13.32 40.16
C VAL A 93 12.67 -14.79 40.07
N ALA A 94 11.76 -15.09 39.14
CA ALA A 94 11.33 -16.46 38.82
C ALA A 94 12.35 -17.28 38.02
N GLY A 95 13.57 -16.71 37.79
CA GLY A 95 14.69 -17.43 37.16
C GLY A 95 14.77 -17.32 35.63
N LEU A 96 13.96 -16.45 34.98
CA LEU A 96 14.16 -16.18 33.56
C LEU A 96 15.38 -15.30 33.34
N SER A 97 16.29 -15.78 32.50
CA SER A 97 17.42 -14.98 32.05
C SER A 97 17.00 -13.92 31.02
N PRO A 98 17.67 -12.75 30.97
CA PRO A 98 17.43 -11.74 29.96
C PRO A 98 17.52 -12.29 28.53
N GLN A 99 18.41 -13.25 28.29
CA GLN A 99 18.58 -13.92 27.00
C GLN A 99 17.31 -14.67 26.55
N ARG A 100 16.59 -15.31 27.46
CA ARG A 100 15.33 -16.01 27.14
C ARG A 100 14.21 -15.02 26.79
N ILE A 101 14.17 -13.85 27.42
CA ILE A 101 13.23 -12.79 27.09
C ILE A 101 13.53 -12.23 25.71
N SER A 102 14.81 -11.97 25.40
CA SER A 102 15.25 -11.52 24.07
C SER A 102 14.95 -12.55 22.99
N LEU A 103 15.16 -13.84 23.27
CA LEU A 103 14.87 -14.93 22.34
C LEU A 103 13.35 -15.07 22.07
N ALA A 104 12.52 -14.86 23.10
CA ALA A 104 11.07 -14.84 22.94
C ALA A 104 10.61 -13.68 22.04
N SER A 105 11.18 -12.49 22.24
CA SER A 105 10.91 -11.33 21.39
C SER A 105 11.37 -11.56 19.95
N LEU A 106 12.54 -12.17 19.77
CA LEU A 106 13.09 -12.50 18.46
C LEU A 106 12.21 -13.53 17.72
N SER A 107 11.69 -14.53 18.45
CA SER A 107 10.79 -15.53 17.85
C SER A 107 9.43 -14.90 17.42
N ALA A 108 8.91 -13.94 18.18
CA ALA A 108 7.75 -13.16 17.76
C ALA A 108 8.06 -12.32 16.52
N GLY A 109 9.25 -11.71 16.44
CA GLY A 109 9.72 -11.01 15.25
C GLY A 109 9.87 -11.92 14.03
N ALA A 110 10.38 -13.14 14.22
CA ALA A 110 10.46 -14.13 13.14
C ALA A 110 9.07 -14.53 12.63
N LEU A 111 8.09 -14.66 13.53
CA LEU A 111 6.69 -14.93 13.12
C LEU A 111 6.11 -13.77 12.30
N LEU A 112 6.37 -12.53 12.71
CA LEU A 112 5.99 -11.34 11.93
C LEU A 112 6.65 -11.37 10.54
N LEU A 113 7.95 -11.65 10.48
CA LEU A 113 8.69 -11.74 9.21
C LEU A 113 8.08 -12.79 8.27
N LEU A 114 7.78 -13.98 8.80
CA LEU A 114 7.11 -15.04 8.01
C LEU A 114 5.74 -14.58 7.50
N SER A 115 4.98 -13.88 8.32
CA SER A 115 3.67 -13.32 7.92
C SER A 115 3.83 -12.28 6.80
N VAL A 116 4.84 -11.41 6.89
CA VAL A 116 5.15 -10.39 5.86
C VAL A 116 5.56 -11.06 4.56
N VAL A 117 6.44 -12.05 4.60
CA VAL A 117 6.88 -12.81 3.41
C VAL A 117 5.69 -13.54 2.77
N ALA A 118 4.82 -14.16 3.57
CA ALA A 118 3.62 -14.81 3.04
C ALA A 118 2.68 -13.81 2.36
N LEU A 119 2.46 -12.64 2.96
CA LEU A 119 1.66 -11.57 2.36
C LEU A 119 2.27 -11.06 1.06
N GLU A 120 3.59 -10.87 1.01
CA GLU A 120 4.30 -10.41 -0.18
C GLU A 120 4.23 -11.42 -1.33
N GLN A 121 4.30 -12.72 -1.03
CA GLN A 121 4.27 -13.77 -2.05
C GLN A 121 2.86 -14.04 -2.59
N PHE A 122 1.85 -14.09 -1.72
CA PHE A 122 0.54 -14.63 -2.07
C PHE A 122 -0.54 -13.56 -2.21
N VAL A 123 -0.51 -12.49 -1.43
CA VAL A 123 -1.62 -11.53 -1.34
C VAL A 123 -1.32 -10.23 -2.06
N ALA A 124 -0.16 -9.63 -1.79
CA ALA A 124 0.18 -8.30 -2.31
C ALA A 124 0.19 -8.23 -3.84
N PRO A 125 0.79 -9.17 -4.61
CA PRO A 125 0.84 -9.06 -6.06
C PRO A 125 -0.53 -9.17 -6.71
N GLN A 126 -1.40 -10.06 -6.19
CA GLN A 126 -2.75 -10.25 -6.73
C GLN A 126 -3.64 -9.02 -6.54
N LEU A 127 -3.61 -8.43 -5.33
CA LEU A 127 -4.41 -7.25 -5.02
C LEU A 127 -3.86 -6.00 -5.73
N GLN A 128 -2.55 -5.88 -5.83
CA GLN A 128 -1.92 -4.77 -6.54
C GLN A 128 -2.24 -4.78 -8.04
N GLN A 129 -2.17 -5.94 -8.71
CA GLN A 129 -2.53 -6.07 -10.12
C GLN A 129 -3.99 -5.69 -10.35
N LYS A 130 -4.91 -6.17 -9.51
CA LYS A 130 -6.33 -5.81 -9.57
C LYS A 130 -6.55 -4.31 -9.36
N ALA A 131 -5.87 -3.72 -8.39
CA ALA A 131 -5.96 -2.29 -8.09
C ALA A 131 -5.49 -1.43 -9.27
N ILE A 132 -4.32 -1.76 -9.86
CA ILE A 132 -3.76 -1.03 -11.02
C ILE A 132 -4.68 -1.17 -12.23
N THR A 133 -5.18 -2.39 -12.52
CA THR A 133 -6.10 -2.63 -13.64
C THR A 133 -7.40 -1.85 -13.45
N TYR A 134 -7.97 -1.88 -12.24
CA TYR A 134 -9.18 -1.14 -11.91
C TYR A 134 -9.02 0.37 -12.10
N ARG A 135 -7.90 0.92 -11.58
CA ARG A 135 -7.57 2.34 -11.75
C ARG A 135 -7.35 2.71 -13.21
N ALA A 136 -6.62 1.87 -13.96
CA ALA A 136 -6.35 2.10 -15.38
C ALA A 136 -7.65 2.12 -16.20
N LEU A 137 -8.59 1.22 -15.92
CA LEU A 137 -9.91 1.22 -16.58
C LEU A 137 -10.70 2.47 -16.24
N ALA A 138 -10.75 2.89 -14.99
CA ALA A 138 -11.46 4.08 -14.55
C ALA A 138 -10.90 5.38 -15.14
N LEU A 139 -9.56 5.45 -15.32
CA LEU A 139 -8.87 6.58 -15.94
C LEU A 139 -8.89 6.50 -17.49
N ASN A 140 -8.80 5.30 -18.08
CA ASN A 140 -8.81 5.13 -19.54
C ASN A 140 -10.17 5.41 -20.18
N LEU A 141 -11.27 5.23 -19.45
CA LEU A 141 -12.57 5.72 -19.93
C LEU A 141 -12.53 7.24 -20.18
N SER A 142 -11.73 7.98 -19.42
CA SER A 142 -11.50 9.42 -19.65
C SER A 142 -10.62 9.69 -20.84
N ALA A 143 -9.61 8.84 -21.07
CA ALA A 143 -8.74 8.96 -22.24
C ALA A 143 -9.49 8.60 -23.52
N GLU A 144 -10.49 7.71 -23.48
CA GLU A 144 -11.36 7.43 -24.61
C GLU A 144 -12.37 8.56 -24.86
N LEU A 145 -12.91 9.16 -23.82
CA LEU A 145 -13.75 10.36 -23.96
C LEU A 145 -12.92 11.56 -24.44
N GLY A 146 -11.67 11.68 -23.99
CA GLY A 146 -10.73 12.68 -24.50
C GLY A 146 -10.24 12.39 -25.92
N ARG A 147 -10.15 11.12 -26.34
CA ARG A 147 -9.82 10.70 -27.70
C ARG A 147 -10.95 10.98 -28.71
N ASN A 148 -12.21 10.91 -28.26
CA ASN A 148 -13.34 11.31 -29.11
C ASN A 148 -13.36 12.83 -29.39
N LEU A 149 -12.58 13.63 -28.63
CA LEU A 149 -12.38 15.06 -28.92
C LEU A 149 -11.27 15.33 -29.93
N GLY A 150 -10.55 14.27 -30.43
CA GLY A 150 -9.48 14.36 -31.38
C GLY A 150 -8.20 15.01 -30.79
N VAL A 151 -7.06 14.40 -31.00
CA VAL A 151 -5.77 15.01 -30.66
C VAL A 151 -5.42 16.02 -31.75
N TRP A 152 -5.40 17.30 -31.37
CA TRP A 152 -4.96 18.37 -32.26
C TRP A 152 -3.45 18.57 -32.10
N THR A 153 -2.70 18.33 -33.14
CA THR A 153 -1.30 18.70 -33.17
C THR A 153 -1.07 19.79 -34.21
N ARG A 154 -0.41 20.85 -33.82
CA ARG A 154 -0.08 21.97 -34.69
C ARG A 154 1.42 21.91 -35.01
N ASN A 155 1.73 21.81 -36.32
CA ASN A 155 3.04 22.09 -36.81
C ASN A 155 3.02 23.43 -37.57
N GLU A 156 4.14 24.04 -37.87
CA GLU A 156 4.26 25.41 -38.38
C GLU A 156 3.34 25.75 -39.56
N HIS A 157 2.93 24.75 -40.37
CA HIS A 157 2.12 24.94 -41.56
C HIS A 157 0.87 24.06 -41.64
N ASN A 158 0.69 23.11 -40.74
CA ASN A 158 -0.43 22.15 -40.81
C ASN A 158 -1.03 21.89 -39.42
N ILE A 159 -2.36 21.85 -39.36
CA ILE A 159 -3.07 21.36 -38.20
C ILE A 159 -3.58 19.96 -38.52
N ILE A 160 -3.12 18.96 -37.77
CA ILE A 160 -3.47 17.57 -37.94
C ILE A 160 -4.44 17.17 -36.81
N ARG A 161 -5.63 16.74 -37.18
CA ARG A 161 -6.59 16.13 -36.29
C ARG A 161 -6.53 14.62 -36.44
N ILE A 162 -6.18 13.91 -35.39
CA ILE A 162 -6.19 12.45 -35.36
C ILE A 162 -7.48 12.01 -34.64
N GLY A 163 -8.44 11.49 -35.37
CA GLY A 163 -9.75 11.12 -34.84
C GLY A 163 -9.75 9.92 -33.91
N GLN A 164 -9.03 8.85 -34.24
CA GLN A 164 -8.94 7.63 -33.42
C GLN A 164 -7.63 6.88 -33.65
N MET A 165 -6.97 6.42 -32.61
CA MET A 165 -5.90 5.43 -32.69
C MET A 165 -6.46 4.04 -32.37
N LEU A 166 -6.64 3.20 -33.39
CA LEU A 166 -6.97 1.79 -33.23
C LEU A 166 -5.69 0.98 -33.18
N HIS A 167 -5.31 0.49 -32.02
CA HIS A 167 -4.06 -0.24 -31.77
C HIS A 167 -2.79 0.55 -32.11
N SER A 168 -1.68 0.18 -31.50
CA SER A 168 -0.43 0.93 -31.45
C SER A 168 0.25 1.31 -32.79
N ARG A 169 -0.42 1.09 -33.95
CA ARG A 169 0.14 1.35 -35.29
C ARG A 169 -0.83 1.83 -36.37
N HIS A 170 -2.13 1.97 -36.12
CA HIS A 170 -3.07 2.44 -37.15
C HIS A 170 -3.89 3.62 -36.65
N ALA A 171 -3.67 4.78 -37.24
CA ALA A 171 -4.50 5.97 -37.07
C ALA A 171 -5.61 5.97 -38.11
N VAL A 172 -6.88 6.13 -37.67
CA VAL A 172 -8.05 6.22 -38.54
C VAL A 172 -8.71 7.59 -38.35
N GLY A 173 -9.03 8.23 -39.48
CA GLY A 173 -9.66 9.56 -39.48
C GLY A 173 -8.65 10.69 -39.28
N ILE A 174 -7.62 10.75 -40.15
CA ILE A 174 -6.66 11.86 -40.19
C ILE A 174 -7.25 12.95 -41.10
N GLU A 175 -7.60 14.09 -40.51
CA GLU A 175 -7.92 15.31 -41.23
C GLU A 175 -6.69 16.24 -41.22
N ILE A 176 -6.19 16.60 -42.39
CA ILE A 176 -5.07 17.53 -42.54
C ILE A 176 -5.65 18.84 -43.10
N LEU A 177 -5.64 19.87 -42.29
CA LEU A 177 -6.00 21.23 -42.71
C LEU A 177 -4.70 21.96 -43.08
N GLN A 178 -4.52 22.18 -44.39
CA GLN A 178 -3.42 22.99 -44.91
C GLN A 178 -3.88 24.43 -45.10
N PHE A 179 -3.19 25.35 -44.47
CA PHE A 179 -3.39 26.77 -44.75
C PHE A 179 -2.46 27.17 -45.92
N SER A 180 -3.07 27.49 -47.04
CA SER A 180 -2.33 28.13 -48.15
C SER A 180 -2.00 29.57 -47.75
N PRO A 181 -0.77 30.05 -47.96
CA PRO A 181 -0.39 31.43 -47.60
C PRO A 181 -0.79 32.47 -48.66
N GLU A 182 -1.79 32.17 -49.50
CA GLU A 182 -2.31 33.13 -50.46
C GLU A 182 -3.72 33.61 -50.07
N GLY A 183 -3.77 34.85 -49.51
CA GLY A 183 -4.98 35.59 -49.26
C GLY A 183 -4.69 36.78 -48.37
#